data_bfdfa05010e796ff0f433886603d8147
#
_entry.id   bfdfa05010e796ff0f433886603d8147
#
_cell.length_a   1.000
_cell.length_b   1.000
_cell.length_c   1.000
_cell.angle_alpha   90.00
_cell.angle_beta   90.00
_cell.angle_gamma   90.00
#
_symmetry.space_group_name_H-M   'P 1'
#
loop_
_entity.id
_entity.type
_entity.pdbx_description
1 polymer ?
#
loop_
_entity_poly.entity_id
_entity_poly.type
_entity_poly.pdbx_seq_one_letter_code
_entity_poly.pdbx_strand_id
1 'polypeptide(L)'
;SYPVTETDHPDLAGWYCTTTAAAAAGTVQVPSGGVGEAVITNTYAPFLHVTVTKQVTGGMGDTRRGFAFTAAIDGAAVTADTPYVQPYGGAALTADGFTIPHKGSIVIGHLKPGQTVTVTEETLTDYETTMDDGSSVTLASSYTATLTGDAALTCVNNKDGVPPTGLAQDAAPAVWLLAAGAALAVVCRRRREAAP
;
A
#
# COMPACT_ATOMS: atom_id res chain seq x y z
N SER A 1 -12.21 -3.65 55.32
CA SER A 1 -11.94 -3.35 53.93
C SER A 1 -11.37 -4.57 53.23
N TYR A 2 -11.93 -4.94 52.14
CA TYR A 2 -11.52 -6.11 51.36
C TYR A 2 -11.10 -5.65 49.96
N PRO A 3 -9.93 -6.05 49.47
CA PRO A 3 -9.51 -5.78 48.09
C PRO A 3 -10.38 -6.61 47.13
N VAL A 4 -10.80 -5.99 46.05
CA VAL A 4 -11.51 -6.64 44.94
C VAL A 4 -10.72 -6.36 43.68
N THR A 5 -10.35 -7.39 42.95
CA THR A 5 -9.65 -7.28 41.67
C THR A 5 -10.33 -8.18 40.66
N GLU A 6 -10.47 -7.72 39.44
CA GLU A 6 -10.82 -8.55 38.31
C GLU A 6 -9.56 -9.23 37.78
N THR A 7 -9.60 -10.53 37.63
CA THR A 7 -8.46 -11.31 37.13
C THR A 7 -8.57 -11.59 35.63
N ASP A 8 -9.78 -11.48 35.07
CA ASP A 8 -10.05 -11.73 33.67
C ASP A 8 -11.32 -10.99 33.26
N HIS A 9 -11.43 -10.63 31.99
CA HIS A 9 -12.61 -10.04 31.39
C HIS A 9 -13.03 -10.86 30.16
N PRO A 10 -14.33 -10.96 29.84
CA PRO A 10 -14.79 -11.73 28.70
C PRO A 10 -14.30 -11.11 27.40
N ASP A 11 -13.81 -11.96 26.48
CA ASP A 11 -13.49 -11.54 25.12
C ASP A 11 -14.77 -11.26 24.33
N LEU A 12 -14.80 -10.15 23.62
CA LEU A 12 -15.87 -9.82 22.68
C LEU A 12 -15.30 -9.87 21.24
N ALA A 13 -15.98 -10.61 20.38
CA ALA A 13 -15.56 -10.76 18.98
C ALA A 13 -15.46 -9.38 18.30
N GLY A 14 -14.31 -9.05 17.76
CA GLY A 14 -14.04 -7.76 17.09
C GLY A 14 -13.78 -6.59 18.02
N TRP A 15 -13.69 -6.79 19.34
CA TRP A 15 -13.46 -5.75 20.34
C TRP A 15 -12.34 -6.15 21.30
N TYR A 16 -11.61 -5.17 21.81
CA TYR A 16 -10.64 -5.38 22.88
C TYR A 16 -11.03 -4.57 24.13
N CYS A 17 -10.74 -5.12 25.29
CA CYS A 17 -10.98 -4.42 26.55
C CYS A 17 -9.93 -3.31 26.73
N THR A 18 -10.41 -2.09 27.00
CA THR A 18 -9.58 -0.92 27.29
C THR A 18 -9.36 -0.69 28.78
N THR A 19 -10.12 -1.39 29.65
CA THR A 19 -9.98 -1.32 31.09
C THR A 19 -8.73 -2.03 31.52
N THR A 20 -7.85 -1.34 32.25
CA THR A 20 -6.65 -1.95 32.82
C THR A 20 -6.98 -2.66 34.14
N ALA A 21 -6.21 -3.70 34.49
CA ALA A 21 -6.37 -4.39 35.77
C ALA A 21 -6.27 -3.45 37.00
N ALA A 22 -5.48 -2.38 36.89
CA ALA A 22 -5.39 -1.35 37.91
C ALA A 22 -6.67 -0.51 38.05
N ALA A 23 -7.37 -0.24 36.95
CA ALA A 23 -8.66 0.44 36.95
C ALA A 23 -9.80 -0.46 37.41
N ALA A 24 -9.67 -1.78 37.24
CA ALA A 24 -10.61 -2.78 37.69
C ALA A 24 -10.38 -3.22 39.16
N ALA A 25 -9.43 -2.61 39.89
CA ALA A 25 -9.16 -2.89 41.28
C ALA A 25 -9.82 -1.88 42.20
N GLY A 26 -10.39 -2.34 43.28
CA GLY A 26 -11.02 -1.50 44.29
C GLY A 26 -10.97 -2.11 45.69
N THR A 27 -11.46 -1.37 46.67
CA THR A 27 -11.69 -1.89 48.02
C THR A 27 -13.14 -1.72 48.40
N VAL A 28 -13.72 -2.78 49.01
CA VAL A 28 -15.07 -2.77 49.53
C VAL A 28 -15.03 -2.66 51.04
N GLN A 29 -15.81 -1.71 51.57
CA GLN A 29 -16.08 -1.62 52.99
C GLN A 29 -17.32 -2.42 53.28
N VAL A 30 -17.19 -3.44 54.14
CA VAL A 30 -18.34 -4.23 54.60
C VAL A 30 -18.66 -3.79 56.04
N PRO A 31 -19.80 -3.15 56.29
CA PRO A 31 -20.20 -2.79 57.65
C PRO A 31 -20.49 -4.05 58.50
N SER A 32 -20.41 -3.92 59.83
CA SER A 32 -20.68 -5.04 60.73
C SER A 32 -22.13 -5.53 60.52
N GLY A 33 -22.31 -6.80 60.15
CA GLY A 33 -23.60 -7.42 59.90
C GLY A 33 -24.26 -6.97 58.58
N GLY A 34 -23.54 -6.25 57.71
CA GLY A 34 -24.03 -5.75 56.41
C GLY A 34 -23.38 -6.41 55.21
N VAL A 35 -23.77 -5.97 54.01
CA VAL A 35 -23.23 -6.36 52.72
C VAL A 35 -22.45 -5.20 52.14
N GLY A 36 -21.26 -5.46 51.58
CA GLY A 36 -20.53 -4.50 50.74
C GLY A 36 -20.71 -4.81 49.26
N GLU A 37 -20.74 -3.78 48.45
CA GLU A 37 -20.85 -3.90 46.99
C GLU A 37 -19.65 -3.28 46.33
N ALA A 38 -19.13 -3.94 45.27
CA ALA A 38 -18.14 -3.39 44.35
C ALA A 38 -18.67 -3.51 42.93
N VAL A 39 -18.56 -2.44 42.19
CA VAL A 39 -18.90 -2.42 40.76
C VAL A 39 -17.58 -2.29 39.97
N ILE A 40 -17.32 -3.23 39.10
CA ILE A 40 -16.24 -3.22 38.14
C ILE A 40 -16.83 -2.99 36.77
N THR A 41 -16.37 -1.99 36.03
CA THR A 41 -16.84 -1.68 34.68
C THR A 41 -15.74 -1.93 33.68
N ASN A 42 -16.00 -2.80 32.73
CA ASN A 42 -15.14 -3.03 31.58
C ASN A 42 -15.60 -2.18 30.39
N THR A 43 -14.67 -1.47 29.80
CA THR A 43 -14.89 -0.69 28.59
C THR A 43 -14.22 -1.39 27.41
N TYR A 44 -14.91 -1.45 26.29
CA TYR A 44 -14.43 -2.10 25.08
C TYR A 44 -14.37 -1.11 23.91
N ALA A 45 -13.37 -1.27 23.06
CA ALA A 45 -13.23 -0.55 21.80
C ALA A 45 -13.06 -1.53 20.63
N PRO A 46 -13.52 -1.21 19.42
CA PRO A 46 -13.32 -2.06 18.27
C PRO A 46 -11.84 -2.15 17.90
N PHE A 47 -11.42 -3.30 17.39
CA PHE A 47 -10.10 -3.41 16.77
C PHE A 47 -10.04 -2.58 15.50
N LEU A 48 -8.87 -2.04 15.23
CA LEU A 48 -8.53 -1.32 14.01
C LEU A 48 -8.08 -2.27 12.91
N HIS A 49 -8.09 -1.76 11.67
CA HIS A 49 -7.52 -2.46 10.52
C HIS A 49 -6.75 -1.51 9.59
N VAL A 50 -5.80 -2.10 8.88
CA VAL A 50 -5.07 -1.44 7.79
C VAL A 50 -5.38 -2.17 6.49
N THR A 51 -5.85 -1.44 5.48
CA THR A 51 -6.06 -1.97 4.13
C THR A 51 -4.93 -1.51 3.22
N VAL A 52 -4.20 -2.46 2.65
CA VAL A 52 -3.13 -2.20 1.66
C VAL A 52 -3.66 -2.57 0.28
N THR A 53 -3.75 -1.60 -0.62
CA THR A 53 -4.23 -1.80 -2.00
C THR A 53 -3.10 -1.57 -2.99
N LYS A 54 -3.03 -2.39 -4.04
CA LYS A 54 -2.07 -2.24 -5.13
C LYS A 54 -2.72 -1.64 -6.37
N GLN A 55 -2.06 -0.61 -6.93
CA GLN A 55 -2.41 -0.03 -8.21
C GLN A 55 -1.19 -0.01 -9.14
N VAL A 56 -1.39 -0.34 -10.41
CA VAL A 56 -0.38 -0.24 -11.47
C VAL A 56 -0.88 0.76 -12.50
N THR A 57 -0.03 1.70 -12.88
CA THR A 57 -0.30 2.76 -13.85
C THR A 57 0.79 2.83 -14.91
N GLY A 58 0.59 3.69 -15.91
CA GLY A 58 1.51 3.85 -17.03
C GLY A 58 1.29 2.86 -18.18
N GLY A 59 1.62 3.29 -19.38
CA GLY A 59 1.38 2.52 -20.61
C GLY A 59 2.17 1.20 -20.72
N MET A 60 3.23 1.03 -19.91
CA MET A 60 4.07 -0.17 -19.85
C MET A 60 3.90 -0.95 -18.53
N GLY A 61 2.96 -0.54 -17.68
CA GLY A 61 2.69 -1.20 -16.41
C GLY A 61 2.08 -2.59 -16.61
N ASP A 62 2.65 -3.63 -15.98
CA ASP A 62 2.12 -4.98 -16.03
C ASP A 62 1.04 -5.19 -14.97
N THR A 63 -0.21 -5.08 -15.37
CA THR A 63 -1.37 -5.27 -14.48
C THR A 63 -1.67 -6.74 -14.15
N ARG A 64 -0.97 -7.70 -14.75
CA ARG A 64 -1.11 -9.14 -14.48
C ARG A 64 -0.11 -9.64 -13.45
N ARG A 65 0.94 -8.85 -13.22
CA ARG A 65 1.99 -9.18 -12.25
C ARG A 65 1.45 -9.11 -10.83
N GLY A 66 1.85 -10.07 -9.97
CA GLY A 66 1.78 -9.95 -8.53
C GLY A 66 3.03 -9.22 -8.00
N PHE A 67 2.84 -8.31 -7.07
CA PHE A 67 3.91 -7.54 -6.42
C PHE A 67 4.12 -8.06 -5.01
N ALA A 68 5.37 -8.31 -4.64
CA ALA A 68 5.71 -8.84 -3.33
C ALA A 68 5.76 -7.72 -2.28
N PHE A 69 5.16 -7.98 -1.14
CA PHE A 69 5.10 -7.08 0.00
C PHE A 69 5.49 -7.82 1.28
N THR A 70 6.07 -7.08 2.20
CA THR A 70 6.18 -7.45 3.60
C THR A 70 5.45 -6.45 4.47
N ALA A 71 5.01 -6.87 5.64
CA ALA A 71 4.52 -5.96 6.66
C ALA A 71 5.03 -6.37 8.04
N ALA A 72 5.05 -5.41 8.96
CA ALA A 72 5.36 -5.64 10.36
C ALA A 72 4.43 -4.82 11.26
N ILE A 73 4.05 -5.38 12.41
CA ILE A 73 3.28 -4.73 13.47
C ILE A 73 4.19 -4.66 14.70
N ASP A 74 4.51 -3.44 15.16
CA ASP A 74 5.46 -3.19 16.25
C ASP A 74 6.81 -3.92 16.06
N GLY A 75 7.25 -4.04 14.79
CA GLY A 75 8.46 -4.74 14.39
C GLY A 75 8.33 -6.26 14.22
N ALA A 76 7.21 -6.86 14.60
CA ALA A 76 6.94 -8.29 14.35
C ALA A 76 6.42 -8.50 12.94
N ALA A 77 7.03 -9.41 12.18
CA ALA A 77 6.64 -9.68 10.80
C ALA A 77 5.21 -10.25 10.69
N VAL A 78 4.48 -9.77 9.69
CA VAL A 78 3.19 -10.32 9.26
C VAL A 78 3.45 -11.45 8.27
N THR A 79 2.98 -12.65 8.59
CA THR A 79 3.17 -13.86 7.80
C THR A 79 1.84 -14.54 7.50
N ALA A 80 1.85 -15.65 6.78
CA ALA A 80 0.65 -16.46 6.54
C ALA A 80 0.00 -16.98 7.84
N ASP A 81 0.78 -17.12 8.92
CA ASP A 81 0.30 -17.59 10.23
C ASP A 81 -0.22 -16.45 11.12
N THR A 82 -0.07 -15.18 10.67
CA THR A 82 -0.60 -14.03 11.42
C THR A 82 -2.12 -14.04 11.36
N PRO A 83 -2.83 -14.11 12.48
CA PRO A 83 -4.28 -14.12 12.48
C PRO A 83 -4.83 -12.80 11.94
N TYR A 84 -6.06 -12.86 11.39
CA TYR A 84 -6.81 -11.69 10.91
C TYR A 84 -6.15 -10.94 9.73
N VAL A 85 -5.34 -11.62 8.93
CA VAL A 85 -4.85 -11.11 7.65
C VAL A 85 -5.67 -11.73 6.52
N GLN A 86 -6.33 -10.89 5.72
CA GLN A 86 -7.27 -11.34 4.70
C GLN A 86 -6.90 -10.80 3.32
N PRO A 87 -6.65 -11.68 2.33
CA PRO A 87 -6.38 -11.30 0.94
C PRO A 87 -7.68 -11.11 0.14
N TYR A 88 -7.70 -10.12 -0.76
CA TYR A 88 -8.80 -9.83 -1.67
C TYR A 88 -8.27 -9.54 -3.09
N GLY A 89 -9.14 -9.72 -4.10
CA GLY A 89 -8.86 -9.31 -5.48
C GLY A 89 -7.66 -10.04 -6.10
N GLY A 90 -7.43 -11.31 -5.75
CA GLY A 90 -6.31 -12.12 -6.25
C GLY A 90 -5.01 -11.93 -5.47
N ALA A 91 -5.00 -11.17 -4.37
CA ALA A 91 -3.88 -11.16 -3.44
C ALA A 91 -3.75 -12.51 -2.74
N ALA A 92 -2.54 -12.85 -2.31
CA ALA A 92 -2.23 -14.11 -1.64
C ALA A 92 -1.20 -13.93 -0.53
N LEU A 93 -1.35 -14.65 0.58
CA LEU A 93 -0.35 -14.73 1.64
C LEU A 93 0.80 -15.64 1.19
N THR A 94 2.01 -15.30 1.61
CA THR A 94 3.23 -16.07 1.39
C THR A 94 3.88 -16.37 2.76
N ALA A 95 4.93 -17.19 2.78
CA ALA A 95 5.62 -17.52 4.03
C ALA A 95 6.16 -16.26 4.74
N ASP A 96 6.67 -15.29 3.96
CA ASP A 96 7.39 -14.12 4.50
C ASP A 96 6.63 -12.80 4.26
N GLY A 97 5.35 -12.87 3.90
CA GLY A 97 4.54 -11.68 3.60
C GLY A 97 3.35 -11.96 2.71
N PHE A 98 3.18 -11.20 1.64
CA PHE A 98 2.05 -11.35 0.72
C PHE A 98 2.35 -10.83 -0.69
N THR A 99 1.57 -11.27 -1.66
CA THR A 99 1.62 -10.81 -3.05
C THR A 99 0.30 -10.13 -3.39
N ILE A 100 0.35 -8.90 -3.93
CA ILE A 100 -0.84 -8.15 -4.32
C ILE A 100 -0.75 -7.83 -5.82
N PRO A 101 -1.71 -8.29 -6.66
CA PRO A 101 -1.82 -7.88 -8.05
C PRO A 101 -2.51 -6.50 -8.16
N HIS A 102 -2.53 -5.94 -9.36
CA HIS A 102 -3.29 -4.73 -9.66
C HIS A 102 -4.76 -4.84 -9.22
N LYS A 103 -5.25 -3.86 -8.45
CA LYS A 103 -6.58 -3.83 -7.80
C LYS A 103 -6.81 -4.90 -6.73
N GLY A 104 -5.80 -5.68 -6.38
CA GLY A 104 -5.85 -6.53 -5.19
C GLY A 104 -5.58 -5.75 -3.92
N SER A 105 -5.93 -6.34 -2.77
CA SER A 105 -5.67 -5.76 -1.45
C SER A 105 -5.45 -6.82 -0.38
N ILE A 106 -4.78 -6.42 0.70
CA ILE A 106 -4.65 -7.16 1.95
C ILE A 106 -5.26 -6.31 3.06
N VAL A 107 -6.06 -6.92 3.91
CA VAL A 107 -6.54 -6.30 5.14
C VAL A 107 -5.84 -6.95 6.33
N ILE A 108 -5.16 -6.14 7.14
CA ILE A 108 -4.51 -6.54 8.40
C ILE A 108 -5.39 -6.03 9.53
N GLY A 109 -6.04 -6.93 10.24
CA GLY A 109 -6.99 -6.62 11.31
C GLY A 109 -6.45 -6.89 12.71
N HIS A 110 -7.34 -6.76 13.71
CA HIS A 110 -7.05 -6.96 15.14
C HIS A 110 -5.95 -6.03 15.69
N LEU A 111 -5.86 -4.83 15.13
CA LEU A 111 -4.90 -3.81 15.55
C LEU A 111 -5.51 -2.92 16.64
N LYS A 112 -4.64 -2.30 17.43
CA LYS A 112 -5.04 -1.37 18.50
C LYS A 112 -4.44 0.01 18.25
N PRO A 113 -5.07 1.09 18.72
CA PRO A 113 -4.44 2.40 18.72
C PRO A 113 -3.06 2.39 19.38
N GLY A 114 -2.12 3.12 18.80
CA GLY A 114 -0.74 3.19 19.27
C GLY A 114 0.19 2.13 18.67
N GLN A 115 -0.31 1.07 18.03
CA GLN A 115 0.54 0.14 17.30
C GLN A 115 1.11 0.77 16.04
N THR A 116 2.35 0.41 15.73
CA THR A 116 3.05 0.87 14.52
C THR A 116 2.97 -0.22 13.46
N VAL A 117 2.48 0.15 12.27
CA VAL A 117 2.45 -0.73 11.10
C VAL A 117 3.43 -0.22 10.07
N THR A 118 4.31 -1.11 9.61
CA THR A 118 5.21 -0.86 8.49
C THR A 118 4.82 -1.78 7.34
N VAL A 119 4.65 -1.21 6.14
CA VAL A 119 4.39 -1.95 4.90
C VAL A 119 5.50 -1.62 3.91
N THR A 120 6.08 -2.64 3.29
CA THR A 120 7.17 -2.47 2.32
C THR A 120 6.88 -3.31 1.08
N GLU A 121 6.95 -2.68 -0.09
CA GLU A 121 6.95 -3.37 -1.38
C GLU A 121 8.39 -3.69 -1.79
N GLU A 122 8.61 -4.85 -2.39
CA GLU A 122 9.89 -5.18 -3.02
C GLU A 122 10.21 -4.17 -4.12
N THR A 123 11.40 -3.56 -4.04
CA THR A 123 11.80 -2.52 -4.99
C THR A 123 11.99 -3.07 -6.39
N LEU A 124 11.33 -2.47 -7.36
CA LEU A 124 11.45 -2.77 -8.78
C LEU A 124 12.10 -1.60 -9.50
N THR A 125 13.25 -1.87 -10.14
CA THR A 125 14.07 -0.82 -10.78
C THR A 125 13.43 -0.17 -12.00
N ASP A 126 12.39 -0.78 -12.55
CA ASP A 126 11.68 -0.34 -13.75
C ASP A 126 10.31 0.29 -13.46
N TYR A 127 9.98 0.48 -12.17
CA TYR A 127 8.78 1.18 -11.72
C TYR A 127 9.13 2.34 -10.81
N GLU A 128 8.36 3.41 -10.93
CA GLU A 128 8.28 4.46 -9.93
C GLU A 128 7.19 4.08 -8.92
N THR A 129 7.60 3.87 -7.67
CA THR A 129 6.68 3.43 -6.59
C THR A 129 6.33 4.60 -5.70
N THR A 130 5.03 4.80 -5.46
CA THR A 130 4.51 5.76 -4.48
C THR A 130 3.59 5.08 -3.49
N MET A 131 3.60 5.60 -2.25
CA MET A 131 2.70 5.23 -1.16
C MET A 131 1.77 6.39 -0.88
N ASP A 132 0.46 6.13 -0.91
CA ASP A 132 -0.61 7.10 -0.66
C ASP A 132 -1.45 6.63 0.53
N ASP A 133 -1.43 7.39 1.61
CA ASP A 133 -2.20 7.13 2.84
C ASP A 133 -3.54 7.90 2.91
N GLY A 134 -3.94 8.52 1.80
CA GLY A 134 -5.12 9.36 1.69
C GLY A 134 -4.91 10.80 2.19
N SER A 135 -3.80 11.09 2.87
CA SER A 135 -3.43 12.44 3.33
C SER A 135 -2.20 12.95 2.60
N SER A 136 -1.31 12.07 2.21
CA SER A 136 -0.05 12.38 1.52
C SER A 136 0.33 11.27 0.54
N VAL A 137 1.01 11.66 -0.55
CA VAL A 137 1.64 10.75 -1.50
C VAL A 137 3.15 10.88 -1.38
N THR A 138 3.82 9.79 -1.08
CA THR A 138 5.27 9.76 -0.89
C THR A 138 5.92 8.85 -1.93
N LEU A 139 6.97 9.33 -2.58
CA LEU A 139 7.82 8.51 -3.46
C LEU A 139 8.68 7.58 -2.60
N ALA A 140 8.20 6.39 -2.36
CA ALA A 140 8.84 5.39 -1.52
C ALA A 140 8.27 3.99 -1.78
N SER A 141 9.06 2.96 -1.49
CA SER A 141 8.61 1.56 -1.47
C SER A 141 8.22 1.08 -0.06
N SER A 142 8.34 1.92 0.96
CA SER A 142 7.99 1.59 2.34
C SER A 142 7.20 2.71 3.00
N TYR A 143 6.24 2.34 3.82
CA TYR A 143 5.40 3.23 4.60
C TYR A 143 5.32 2.74 6.04
N THR A 144 5.41 3.67 6.99
CA THR A 144 5.29 3.38 8.42
C THR A 144 4.37 4.40 9.09
N ALA A 145 3.40 3.93 9.85
CA ALA A 145 2.51 4.78 10.62
C ALA A 145 2.16 4.19 11.97
N THR A 146 1.96 5.05 12.97
CA THR A 146 1.36 4.70 14.25
C THR A 146 -0.16 4.91 14.15
N LEU A 147 -0.93 3.87 14.43
CA LEU A 147 -2.36 3.87 14.24
C LEU A 147 -3.09 4.69 15.32
N THR A 148 -4.00 5.54 14.89
CA THR A 148 -4.97 6.23 15.75
C THR A 148 -6.43 5.87 15.38
N GLY A 149 -6.62 5.20 14.24
CA GLY A 149 -7.88 4.73 13.66
C GLY A 149 -7.59 3.74 12.53
N ASP A 150 -8.63 3.33 11.82
CA ASP A 150 -8.48 2.54 10.60
C ASP A 150 -7.66 3.31 9.57
N ALA A 151 -6.82 2.59 8.82
CA ALA A 151 -5.96 3.18 7.81
C ALA A 151 -6.09 2.48 6.45
N ALA A 152 -5.97 3.26 5.39
CA ALA A 152 -5.91 2.77 4.02
C ALA A 152 -4.61 3.24 3.37
N LEU A 153 -3.87 2.32 2.78
CA LEU A 153 -2.63 2.58 2.05
C LEU A 153 -2.78 2.09 0.61
N THR A 154 -2.58 2.98 -0.35
CA THR A 154 -2.52 2.62 -1.77
C THR A 154 -1.07 2.67 -2.24
N CYS A 155 -0.54 1.54 -2.66
CA CYS A 155 0.77 1.45 -3.29
C CYS A 155 0.59 1.52 -4.81
N VAL A 156 1.13 2.55 -5.45
CA VAL A 156 1.04 2.76 -6.89
C VAL A 156 2.39 2.53 -7.53
N ASN A 157 2.45 1.62 -8.51
CA ASN A 157 3.62 1.44 -9.38
C ASN A 157 3.32 2.03 -10.74
N ASN A 158 4.03 3.10 -11.09
CA ASN A 158 3.96 3.72 -12.39
C ASN A 158 5.12 3.23 -13.28
N LYS A 159 4.80 2.82 -14.50
CA LYS A 159 5.78 2.51 -15.54
C LYS A 159 5.35 3.16 -16.84
N ASP A 160 5.80 4.39 -17.02
CA ASP A 160 5.69 5.11 -18.29
C ASP A 160 6.88 4.73 -19.17
N GLY A 161 6.68 3.77 -20.05
CA GLY A 161 7.59 3.57 -21.15
C GLY A 161 7.36 4.67 -22.19
N VAL A 162 8.37 5.42 -22.56
CA VAL A 162 8.38 5.99 -23.91
C VAL A 162 8.42 4.76 -24.82
N PRO A 163 7.37 4.45 -25.62
CA PRO A 163 7.54 3.45 -26.64
C PRO A 163 8.80 3.89 -27.40
N PRO A 164 9.75 2.98 -27.71
CA PRO A 164 10.80 3.34 -28.64
C PRO A 164 10.10 3.64 -29.95
N THR A 165 9.60 4.85 -30.10
CA THR A 165 9.34 5.48 -31.39
C THR A 165 10.71 5.76 -32.02
N GLY A 166 11.57 4.75 -31.90
CA GLY A 166 12.87 4.68 -32.54
C GLY A 166 12.76 4.27 -34.00
N LEU A 167 11.90 4.93 -34.68
CA LEU A 167 12.27 5.51 -35.94
C LEU A 167 12.64 6.96 -35.62
N ALA A 168 13.85 7.21 -35.16
CA ALA A 168 14.57 8.35 -35.70
C ALA A 168 14.41 8.18 -37.21
N GLN A 169 13.39 8.80 -37.75
CA GLN A 169 13.25 8.99 -39.17
C GLN A 169 14.43 9.86 -39.49
N ASP A 170 15.53 9.18 -39.85
CA ASP A 170 16.70 9.86 -40.38
C ASP A 170 16.18 10.59 -41.60
N ALA A 171 15.85 11.87 -41.43
CA ALA A 171 15.36 12.72 -42.51
C ALA A 171 16.40 12.90 -43.61
N ALA A 172 17.62 12.42 -43.34
CA ALA A 172 18.73 12.45 -44.26
C ALA A 172 18.40 11.86 -45.64
N PRO A 173 17.78 10.67 -45.80
CA PRO A 173 17.45 10.15 -47.12
C PRO A 173 16.44 11.03 -47.88
N ALA A 174 15.44 11.56 -47.17
CA ALA A 174 14.41 12.41 -47.81
C ALA A 174 14.95 13.77 -48.25
N VAL A 175 15.86 14.36 -47.46
CA VAL A 175 16.53 15.63 -47.81
C VAL A 175 17.47 15.43 -49.01
N TRP A 176 18.21 14.33 -49.08
CA TRP A 176 19.06 14.01 -50.21
C TRP A 176 18.27 13.73 -51.48
N LEU A 177 17.14 13.06 -51.40
CA LEU A 177 16.26 12.83 -52.55
C LEU A 177 15.64 14.13 -53.09
N LEU A 178 15.21 15.04 -52.23
CA LEU A 178 14.74 16.36 -52.60
C LEU A 178 15.85 17.22 -53.25
N ALA A 179 17.06 17.21 -52.69
CA ALA A 179 18.20 17.92 -53.24
C ALA A 179 18.62 17.37 -54.61
N ALA A 180 18.62 16.06 -54.80
CA ALA A 180 18.93 15.39 -56.08
C ALA A 180 17.85 15.70 -57.15
N GLY A 181 16.55 15.67 -56.76
CA GLY A 181 15.45 16.03 -57.61
C GLY A 181 15.51 17.49 -58.11
N ALA A 182 15.81 18.44 -57.23
CA ALA A 182 16.00 19.86 -57.55
C ALA A 182 17.18 20.09 -58.52
N ALA A 183 18.32 19.42 -58.29
CA ALA A 183 19.50 19.51 -59.17
C ALA A 183 19.19 18.96 -60.56
N LEU A 184 18.50 17.84 -60.64
CA LEU A 184 18.07 17.24 -61.92
C LEU A 184 17.13 18.17 -62.71
N ALA A 185 16.18 18.81 -62.02
CA ALA A 185 15.26 19.77 -62.64
C ALA A 185 15.97 21.00 -63.22
N VAL A 186 17.00 21.54 -62.54
CA VAL A 186 17.82 22.65 -63.02
C VAL A 186 18.64 22.24 -64.23
N VAL A 187 19.23 21.04 -64.24
CA VAL A 187 20.00 20.53 -65.39
C VAL A 187 19.09 20.31 -66.61
N CYS A 188 17.89 19.74 -66.42
CA CYS A 188 16.94 19.56 -67.52
C CYS A 188 16.44 20.89 -68.08
N ARG A 189 16.21 21.92 -67.28
CA ARG A 189 15.80 23.26 -67.72
C ARG A 189 16.91 23.94 -68.52
N ARG A 190 18.16 23.90 -68.08
CA ARG A 190 19.29 24.45 -68.84
C ARG A 190 19.52 23.78 -70.18
N ARG A 191 19.28 22.45 -70.31
CA ARG A 191 19.38 21.73 -71.56
C ARG A 191 18.26 22.12 -72.55
N ARG A 192 17.08 22.44 -72.06
CA ARG A 192 15.97 22.93 -72.93
C ARG A 192 16.21 24.35 -73.44
N GLU A 193 16.89 25.20 -72.69
CA GLU A 193 17.22 26.58 -73.09
C GLU A 193 18.45 26.64 -74.01
N ALA A 194 19.26 25.57 -74.12
CA ALA A 194 20.43 25.48 -74.95
C ALA A 194 20.25 24.69 -76.25
N ALA A 195 19.04 24.29 -76.60
CA ALA A 195 18.71 23.65 -77.88
C ALA A 195 18.38 24.75 -78.93
N PRO A 196 18.99 24.76 -80.14
CA PRO A 196 18.76 25.76 -81.18
C PRO A 196 17.36 25.66 -81.81
#